data_1e71a001b8e3346820ba37e6fcbc38ff
#
_entry.id   1e71a001b8e3346820ba37e6fcbc38ff
#
_cell.length_a   1.000
_cell.length_b   1.000
_cell.length_c   1.000
_cell.angle_alpha   90.00
_cell.angle_beta   90.00
_cell.angle_gamma   90.00
#
_symmetry.space_group_name_H-M   'P 1'
#
loop_
_entity.id
_entity.type
_entity.pdbx_description
1 polymer ?
#
loop_
_entity_poly.entity_id
_entity_poly.type
_entity_poly.pdbx_seq_one_letter_code
_entity_poly.pdbx_strand_id
1 'polypeptide(L)'
;MAKSVTTIPATLSRFTAAPINSTQKRRVAAYARVSTDQEEQLTSYEAQVDYYTNYIQGRDDWEFAGIYTDEGITGTNTKKREGFKSMVADALAGKIDLIITKSVSRFARNTVDSLTTIRSLKEHNVECYFEKENIWTFDGKGELLLTIMSSLAQEEARSISENCTWGQRKRFADGKVTVPFNRFLGYDRGEDGNLVVNPEQAKLVRRIYGMFLTGVSPISIARTLTSEGIPSPGGKDHWNASNIRSILTNEKYKGDALLQKTYTVDFLTKKKKNNEGEIPQYYVRDSHEAIIPPKIGRASCRERV
;
A
#
# COMPACT_ATOMS: atom_id res chain seq x y z
N MET A 1 13.65 62.72 -23.22
CA MET A 1 13.13 62.79 -21.84
C MET A 1 13.58 61.52 -21.10
N ALA A 2 14.31 61.63 -20.00
CA ALA A 2 14.67 60.46 -19.18
C ALA A 2 13.44 59.90 -18.47
N LYS A 3 13.26 58.58 -18.56
CA LYS A 3 12.15 57.88 -17.85
C LYS A 3 12.45 57.87 -16.37
N SER A 4 11.53 58.35 -15.54
CA SER A 4 11.63 58.23 -14.08
C SER A 4 11.02 56.88 -13.69
N VAL A 5 11.74 56.03 -12.97
CA VAL A 5 11.27 54.75 -12.45
C VAL A 5 11.16 54.85 -10.93
N THR A 6 9.97 54.66 -10.42
CA THR A 6 9.74 54.59 -8.99
C THR A 6 9.49 53.12 -8.59
N THR A 7 10.29 52.57 -7.66
CA THR A 7 10.10 51.23 -7.17
C THR A 7 9.03 51.25 -6.06
N ILE A 8 7.97 50.47 -6.22
CA ILE A 8 6.95 50.25 -5.20
C ILE A 8 7.39 48.98 -4.43
N PRO A 9 7.72 49.08 -3.13
CA PRO A 9 8.13 47.91 -2.36
C PRO A 9 6.95 46.93 -2.19
N ALA A 10 7.27 45.63 -2.08
CA ALA A 10 6.28 44.61 -1.81
C ALA A 10 5.64 44.86 -0.42
N THR A 11 4.32 44.73 -0.35
CA THR A 11 3.55 44.93 0.89
C THR A 11 3.00 43.62 1.47
N LEU A 12 3.05 42.54 0.67
CA LEU A 12 2.59 41.21 1.08
C LEU A 12 3.74 40.22 1.02
N SER A 13 3.77 39.32 1.97
CA SER A 13 4.71 38.19 1.96
C SER A 13 4.43 37.27 0.77
N ARG A 14 5.47 36.95 0.00
CA ARG A 14 5.39 36.06 -1.18
C ARG A 14 4.83 34.67 -0.83
N PHE A 15 5.02 34.19 0.39
CA PHE A 15 4.68 32.84 0.80
C PHE A 15 3.38 32.74 1.59
N THR A 16 3.01 33.75 2.33
CA THR A 16 1.83 33.72 3.23
C THR A 16 0.70 34.62 2.77
N ALA A 17 0.94 35.46 1.72
CA ALA A 17 0.03 36.55 1.33
C ALA A 17 -0.37 37.50 2.48
N ALA A 18 0.28 37.39 3.62
CA ALA A 18 0.09 38.26 4.76
C ALA A 18 0.85 39.59 4.58
N PRO A 19 0.38 40.71 5.12
CA PRO A 19 1.11 41.98 5.11
C PRO A 19 2.50 41.79 5.72
N ILE A 20 3.56 42.31 5.06
CA ILE A 20 4.96 42.21 5.52
C ILE A 20 5.12 42.86 6.92
N ASN A 21 4.30 43.85 7.24
CA ASN A 21 4.30 44.54 8.53
C ASN A 21 3.24 43.95 9.49
N SER A 22 2.72 42.73 9.28
CA SER A 22 1.81 42.12 10.23
C SER A 22 2.56 41.78 11.52
N THR A 23 2.00 42.20 12.66
CA THR A 23 2.53 41.87 13.98
C THR A 23 2.30 40.42 14.40
N GLN A 24 1.68 39.63 13.54
CA GLN A 24 1.38 38.23 13.83
C GLN A 24 2.65 37.37 13.65
N LYS A 25 3.14 36.86 14.77
CA LYS A 25 4.29 35.96 14.82
C LYS A 25 3.91 34.61 14.20
N ARG A 26 4.85 33.94 13.52
CA ARG A 26 4.68 32.57 13.04
C ARG A 26 4.76 31.61 14.21
N ARG A 27 3.80 30.71 14.33
CA ARG A 27 3.81 29.62 15.33
C ARG A 27 4.72 28.50 14.85
N VAL A 28 5.84 28.33 15.53
CA VAL A 28 6.93 27.44 15.11
C VAL A 28 7.04 26.27 16.08
N ALA A 29 7.01 25.06 15.52
CA ALA A 29 7.27 23.83 16.24
C ALA A 29 8.56 23.17 15.76
N ALA A 30 9.24 22.45 16.64
CA ALA A 30 10.37 21.60 16.25
C ALA A 30 10.03 20.13 16.36
N TYR A 31 10.64 19.33 15.46
CA TYR A 31 10.57 17.89 15.50
C TYR A 31 11.94 17.26 15.67
N ALA A 32 12.12 16.50 16.74
CA ALA A 32 13.35 15.80 17.05
C ALA A 32 13.12 14.27 17.15
N ARG A 33 14.08 13.48 16.64
CA ARG A 33 14.09 12.03 16.75
C ARG A 33 15.38 11.58 17.41
N VAL A 34 15.27 10.91 18.54
CA VAL A 34 16.38 10.46 19.37
C VAL A 34 16.46 8.94 19.35
N SER A 35 17.66 8.37 19.32
CA SER A 35 17.86 6.91 19.43
C SER A 35 18.07 6.53 20.91
N THR A 36 17.51 5.38 21.35
CA THR A 36 17.44 4.99 22.78
C THR A 36 18.58 4.10 23.27
N ASP A 37 19.69 3.94 22.52
CA ASP A 37 20.61 2.82 22.77
C ASP A 37 21.71 3.03 23.83
N GLN A 38 21.88 4.21 24.45
CA GLN A 38 22.84 4.41 25.55
C GLN A 38 22.54 5.68 26.40
N GLU A 39 23.03 5.71 27.67
CA GLU A 39 22.90 6.85 28.61
C GLU A 39 23.44 8.19 28.08
N GLU A 40 24.42 8.17 27.17
CA GLU A 40 24.93 9.37 26.47
C GLU A 40 23.88 10.08 25.59
N GLN A 41 22.72 9.45 25.37
CA GLN A 41 21.67 9.97 24.47
C GLN A 41 20.56 10.73 25.20
N LEU A 42 20.40 10.56 26.52
CA LEU A 42 19.55 11.43 27.34
C LEU A 42 20.07 12.86 27.32
N THR A 43 21.38 13.03 27.44
CA THR A 43 22.05 14.34 27.28
C THR A 43 21.90 14.91 25.87
N SER A 44 21.86 14.04 24.85
CA SER A 44 21.61 14.45 23.45
C SER A 44 20.18 14.87 23.20
N TYR A 45 19.19 14.29 23.90
CA TYR A 45 17.80 14.68 23.81
C TYR A 45 17.56 16.05 24.42
N GLU A 46 17.96 16.23 25.67
CA GLU A 46 17.85 17.52 26.37
C GLU A 46 18.55 18.63 25.59
N ALA A 47 19.76 18.36 25.09
CA ALA A 47 20.50 19.30 24.26
C ALA A 47 19.77 19.68 22.96
N GLN A 48 19.05 18.74 22.32
CA GLN A 48 18.24 19.05 21.11
C GLN A 48 17.01 19.88 21.48
N VAL A 49 16.35 19.56 22.58
CA VAL A 49 15.18 20.32 23.08
C VAL A 49 15.60 21.75 23.41
N ASP A 50 16.70 21.92 24.17
CA ASP A 50 17.24 23.23 24.53
C ASP A 50 17.67 24.02 23.29
N TYR A 51 18.36 23.37 22.35
CA TYR A 51 18.78 23.97 21.09
C TYR A 51 17.60 24.56 20.31
N TYR A 52 16.57 23.74 20.03
CA TYR A 52 15.40 24.20 19.28
C TYR A 52 14.57 25.23 20.05
N THR A 53 14.45 25.10 21.37
CA THR A 53 13.75 26.08 22.20
C THR A 53 14.46 27.44 22.08
N ASN A 54 15.75 27.48 22.29
CA ASN A 54 16.54 28.71 22.21
C ASN A 54 16.56 29.26 20.78
N TYR A 55 16.66 28.39 19.76
CA TYR A 55 16.66 28.80 18.35
C TYR A 55 15.34 29.48 17.94
N ILE A 56 14.20 28.94 18.38
CA ILE A 56 12.89 29.50 18.07
C ILE A 56 12.64 30.77 18.90
N GLN A 57 12.94 30.76 20.19
CA GLN A 57 12.69 31.90 21.08
C GLN A 57 13.66 33.08 20.83
N GLY A 58 14.82 32.81 20.25
CA GLY A 58 15.78 33.84 19.86
C GLY A 58 15.37 34.68 18.64
N ARG A 59 14.18 34.43 18.07
CA ARG A 59 13.65 35.18 16.93
C ARG A 59 12.39 35.95 17.29
N ASP A 60 12.40 37.24 16.99
CA ASP A 60 11.29 38.15 17.32
C ASP A 60 10.04 37.89 16.47
N ASP A 61 10.20 37.31 15.27
CA ASP A 61 9.15 37.01 14.29
C ASP A 61 8.49 35.63 14.51
N TRP A 62 8.95 34.86 15.50
CA TRP A 62 8.45 33.53 15.82
C TRP A 62 7.78 33.45 17.18
N GLU A 63 6.79 32.57 17.26
CA GLU A 63 6.10 32.17 18.51
C GLU A 63 6.34 30.68 18.71
N PHE A 64 6.78 30.27 19.88
CA PHE A 64 7.05 28.88 20.22
C PHE A 64 5.76 28.08 20.37
N ALA A 65 5.49 27.14 19.45
CA ALA A 65 4.30 26.29 19.46
C ALA A 65 4.52 24.94 20.15
N GLY A 66 5.77 24.49 20.29
CA GLY A 66 6.12 23.26 20.99
C GLY A 66 7.24 22.46 20.35
N ILE A 67 7.68 21.41 21.06
CA ILE A 67 8.63 20.41 20.53
C ILE A 67 7.96 19.06 20.56
N TYR A 68 7.98 18.38 19.41
CA TYR A 68 7.47 17.03 19.23
C TYR A 68 8.63 16.07 19.08
N THR A 69 8.57 14.99 19.83
CA THR A 69 9.68 14.03 19.86
C THR A 69 9.20 12.61 19.70
N ASP A 70 10.00 11.80 19.01
CA ASP A 70 9.84 10.36 18.98
C ASP A 70 11.15 9.71 19.39
N GLU A 71 11.09 8.77 20.32
CA GLU A 71 12.22 7.94 20.68
C GLU A 71 12.58 7.03 19.51
N GLY A 72 13.86 7.02 19.13
CA GLY A 72 14.38 6.19 18.05
C GLY A 72 14.35 4.73 18.46
N ILE A 73 13.71 3.91 17.67
CA ILE A 73 13.51 2.49 17.92
C ILE A 73 14.53 1.70 17.13
N THR A 74 15.18 0.75 17.81
CA THR A 74 15.90 -0.38 17.22
C THR A 74 15.00 -1.16 16.26
N GLY A 75 15.54 -1.65 15.15
CA GLY A 75 14.87 -2.13 13.94
C GLY A 75 13.77 -3.19 14.04
N THR A 76 13.31 -3.56 15.23
CA THR A 76 12.32 -4.63 15.43
C THR A 76 11.02 -4.20 16.11
N ASN A 77 10.89 -2.97 16.63
CA ASN A 77 9.70 -2.57 17.36
C ASN A 77 8.98 -1.39 16.68
N THR A 78 7.81 -1.64 16.12
CA THR A 78 6.91 -0.70 15.45
C THR A 78 6.15 0.20 16.44
N LYS A 79 6.82 0.78 17.46
CA LYS A 79 6.15 1.81 18.26
C LYS A 79 5.70 2.95 17.35
N LYS A 80 4.47 3.32 17.48
CA LYS A 80 3.78 4.35 16.70
C LYS A 80 4.49 5.68 16.95
N ARG A 81 4.91 6.38 15.88
CA ARG A 81 5.46 7.76 15.94
C ARG A 81 4.37 8.72 16.42
N GLU A 82 4.09 8.71 17.71
CA GLU A 82 2.96 9.48 18.27
C GLU A 82 3.29 10.98 18.29
N GLY A 83 4.55 11.33 18.58
CA GLY A 83 5.02 12.70 18.49
C GLY A 83 4.90 13.28 17.08
N PHE A 84 5.34 12.56 16.07
CA PHE A 84 5.20 12.98 14.67
C PHE A 84 3.73 13.12 14.24
N LYS A 85 2.88 12.16 14.62
CA LYS A 85 1.45 12.21 14.29
C LYS A 85 0.74 13.36 14.95
N SER A 86 1.04 13.61 16.25
CA SER A 86 0.49 14.74 16.99
C SER A 86 0.93 16.07 16.39
N MET A 87 2.20 16.20 16.01
CA MET A 87 2.71 17.37 15.31
C MET A 87 1.96 17.64 14.00
N VAL A 88 1.82 16.61 13.17
CA VAL A 88 1.10 16.73 11.89
C VAL A 88 -0.37 17.08 12.13
N ALA A 89 -1.03 16.47 13.10
CA ALA A 89 -2.42 16.76 13.44
C ALA A 89 -2.59 18.22 13.90
N ASP A 90 -1.71 18.72 14.76
CA ASP A 90 -1.74 20.09 15.23
C ASP A 90 -1.41 21.10 14.11
N ALA A 91 -0.52 20.75 13.20
CA ALA A 91 -0.22 21.55 12.02
C ALA A 91 -1.43 21.63 11.08
N LEU A 92 -2.08 20.51 10.77
CA LEU A 92 -3.30 20.48 9.95
C LEU A 92 -4.50 21.16 10.63
N ALA A 93 -4.53 21.19 11.96
CA ALA A 93 -5.52 21.95 12.74
C ALA A 93 -5.22 23.46 12.77
N GLY A 94 -4.17 23.93 12.09
CA GLY A 94 -3.81 25.35 12.02
C GLY A 94 -3.19 25.89 13.31
N LYS A 95 -2.60 25.06 14.16
CA LYS A 95 -1.88 25.48 15.36
C LYS A 95 -0.40 25.77 15.13
N ILE A 96 0.15 25.30 14.01
CA ILE A 96 1.56 25.41 13.64
C ILE A 96 1.64 25.97 12.22
N ASP A 97 2.52 26.96 12.00
CA ASP A 97 2.76 27.58 10.70
C ASP A 97 4.09 27.14 10.09
N LEU A 98 5.05 26.74 10.95
CA LEU A 98 6.37 26.29 10.56
C LEU A 98 6.84 25.11 11.40
N ILE A 99 7.34 24.07 10.75
CA ILE A 99 7.98 22.92 11.39
C ILE A 99 9.48 22.96 11.09
N ILE A 100 10.31 22.89 12.13
CA ILE A 100 11.76 22.80 12.02
C ILE A 100 12.21 21.40 12.38
N THR A 101 13.08 20.82 11.57
CA THR A 101 13.68 19.51 11.85
C THR A 101 15.12 19.45 11.31
N LYS A 102 15.94 18.60 11.89
CA LYS A 102 17.37 18.50 11.57
C LYS A 102 17.62 18.11 10.13
N SER A 103 16.82 17.22 9.54
CA SER A 103 17.02 16.76 8.16
C SER A 103 15.77 16.05 7.62
N VAL A 104 15.69 15.96 6.29
CA VAL A 104 14.64 15.20 5.58
C VAL A 104 14.59 13.73 6.05
N SER A 105 15.75 13.11 6.29
CA SER A 105 15.83 11.71 6.76
C SER A 105 15.32 11.50 8.19
N ARG A 106 15.27 12.56 9.00
CA ARG A 106 14.68 12.53 10.35
C ARG A 106 13.20 12.77 10.34
N PHE A 107 12.70 13.48 9.34
CA PHE A 107 11.29 13.84 9.22
C PHE A 107 10.39 12.62 8.99
N ALA A 108 10.72 11.71 8.06
CA ALA A 108 9.93 10.50 7.84
C ALA A 108 10.80 9.24 7.62
N ARG A 109 10.15 8.06 7.61
CA ARG A 109 10.82 6.76 7.54
C ARG A 109 11.18 6.36 6.11
N ASN A 110 10.37 6.74 5.15
CA ASN A 110 10.55 6.43 3.74
C ASN A 110 10.18 7.65 2.88
N THR A 111 10.53 7.59 1.63
CA THR A 111 10.35 8.67 0.67
C THR A 111 8.87 8.97 0.42
N VAL A 112 8.02 7.96 0.39
CA VAL A 112 6.57 8.10 0.13
C VAL A 112 5.87 8.83 1.27
N ASP A 113 6.12 8.41 2.53
CA ASP A 113 5.52 9.05 3.72
C ASP A 113 5.99 10.50 3.86
N SER A 114 7.29 10.76 3.62
CA SER A 114 7.84 12.11 3.62
C SER A 114 7.15 13.00 2.60
N LEU A 115 7.05 12.54 1.37
CA LEU A 115 6.44 13.29 0.26
C LEU A 115 4.96 13.60 0.54
N THR A 116 4.20 12.58 0.97
CA THR A 116 2.77 12.73 1.25
C THR A 116 2.54 13.72 2.38
N THR A 117 3.32 13.62 3.46
CA THR A 117 3.20 14.51 4.62
C THR A 117 3.57 15.95 4.26
N ILE A 118 4.69 16.17 3.56
CA ILE A 118 5.11 17.53 3.16
C ILE A 118 4.08 18.16 2.22
N ARG A 119 3.51 17.41 1.29
CA ARG A 119 2.45 17.92 0.40
C ARG A 119 1.21 18.32 1.19
N SER A 120 0.75 17.45 2.10
CA SER A 120 -0.41 17.76 2.95
C SER A 120 -0.18 19.00 3.82
N LEU A 121 1.00 19.14 4.42
CA LEU A 121 1.36 20.34 5.18
C LEU A 121 1.37 21.59 4.30
N LYS A 122 1.92 21.50 3.09
CA LYS A 122 1.96 22.61 2.13
C LYS A 122 0.55 23.04 1.69
N GLU A 123 -0.36 22.10 1.47
CA GLU A 123 -1.78 22.38 1.16
C GLU A 123 -2.49 23.15 2.27
N HIS A 124 -2.03 22.98 3.52
CA HIS A 124 -2.55 23.70 4.71
C HIS A 124 -1.71 24.92 5.08
N ASN A 125 -0.83 25.40 4.18
CA ASN A 125 0.06 26.54 4.40
C ASN A 125 1.04 26.38 5.56
N VAL A 126 1.41 25.14 5.89
CA VAL A 126 2.45 24.83 6.87
C VAL A 126 3.77 24.58 6.16
N GLU A 127 4.77 25.40 6.46
CA GLU A 127 6.12 25.26 5.91
C GLU A 127 6.96 24.30 6.74
N CYS A 128 7.90 23.59 6.10
CA CYS A 128 8.93 22.80 6.77
C CYS A 128 10.31 23.37 6.45
N TYR A 129 11.16 23.46 7.47
CA TYR A 129 12.57 23.80 7.33
C TYR A 129 13.47 22.63 7.72
N PHE A 130 14.28 22.17 6.78
CA PHE A 130 15.27 21.11 6.96
C PHE A 130 16.65 21.75 7.17
N GLU A 131 17.09 21.77 8.41
CA GLU A 131 18.28 22.53 8.83
C GLU A 131 19.57 22.07 8.13
N LYS A 132 19.83 20.74 8.10
CA LYS A 132 21.05 20.16 7.51
C LYS A 132 21.17 20.45 6.02
N GLU A 133 20.06 20.33 5.31
CA GLU A 133 19.99 20.55 3.87
C GLU A 133 19.82 22.05 3.53
N ASN A 134 19.47 22.89 4.50
CA ASN A 134 19.10 24.29 4.35
C ASN A 134 18.02 24.47 3.26
N ILE A 135 16.91 23.76 3.44
CA ILE A 135 15.78 23.74 2.51
C ILE A 135 14.50 24.17 3.22
N TRP A 136 13.81 25.13 2.63
CA TRP A 136 12.48 25.56 2.98
C TRP A 136 11.48 25.01 1.97
N THR A 137 10.37 24.40 2.43
CA THR A 137 9.46 23.69 1.51
C THR A 137 8.66 24.63 0.60
N PHE A 138 8.61 25.92 0.88
CA PHE A 138 7.92 26.91 0.05
C PHE A 138 8.85 27.62 -0.95
N ASP A 139 10.13 27.40 -0.88
CA ASP A 139 11.09 27.98 -1.82
C ASP A 139 11.32 27.06 -3.05
N GLY A 140 12.11 27.55 -4.02
CA GLY A 140 12.45 26.78 -5.23
C GLY A 140 13.25 25.51 -4.94
N LYS A 141 14.06 25.46 -3.86
CA LYS A 141 14.77 24.26 -3.43
C LYS A 141 13.79 23.22 -2.87
N GLY A 142 12.75 23.66 -2.16
CA GLY A 142 11.69 22.80 -1.67
C GLY A 142 10.92 22.14 -2.81
N GLU A 143 10.58 22.87 -3.88
CA GLU A 143 9.95 22.30 -5.07
C GLU A 143 10.85 21.25 -5.77
N LEU A 144 12.14 21.55 -5.89
CA LEU A 144 13.09 20.59 -6.43
C LEU A 144 13.18 19.33 -5.56
N LEU A 145 13.23 19.49 -4.23
CA LEU A 145 13.22 18.36 -3.28
C LEU A 145 11.99 17.49 -3.48
N LEU A 146 10.78 18.09 -3.53
CA LEU A 146 9.53 17.36 -3.74
C LEU A 146 9.50 16.63 -5.08
N THR A 147 10.06 17.21 -6.12
CA THR A 147 10.16 16.58 -7.45
C THR A 147 11.08 15.35 -7.40
N ILE A 148 12.26 15.48 -6.80
CA ILE A 148 13.21 14.36 -6.64
C ILE A 148 12.59 13.25 -5.78
N MET A 149 11.97 13.60 -4.66
CA MET A 149 11.30 12.64 -3.78
C MET A 149 10.15 11.93 -4.49
N SER A 150 9.40 12.62 -5.34
CA SER A 150 8.32 12.02 -6.13
C SER A 150 8.87 10.97 -7.09
N SER A 151 9.96 11.27 -7.78
CA SER A 151 10.61 10.33 -8.71
C SER A 151 11.19 9.11 -7.97
N LEU A 152 11.82 9.31 -6.82
CA LEU A 152 12.34 8.23 -5.98
C LEU A 152 11.23 7.34 -5.43
N ALA A 153 10.12 7.93 -4.98
CA ALA A 153 8.96 7.17 -4.48
C ALA A 153 8.33 6.30 -5.58
N GLN A 154 8.26 6.81 -6.82
CA GLN A 154 7.78 6.02 -7.96
C GLN A 154 8.72 4.86 -8.28
N GLU A 155 10.03 5.09 -8.28
CA GLU A 155 11.02 4.03 -8.55
C GLU A 155 11.04 2.98 -7.44
N GLU A 156 10.90 3.37 -6.17
CA GLU A 156 10.77 2.45 -5.04
C GLU A 156 9.51 1.57 -5.19
N ALA A 157 8.37 2.17 -5.52
CA ALA A 157 7.13 1.44 -5.75
C ALA A 157 7.22 0.47 -6.93
N ARG A 158 7.92 0.87 -8.02
CA ARG A 158 8.22 0.02 -9.17
C ARG A 158 9.08 -1.16 -8.78
N SER A 159 10.19 -0.92 -8.08
CA SER A 159 11.13 -1.96 -7.64
C SER A 159 10.45 -3.00 -6.74
N ILE A 160 9.61 -2.57 -5.79
CA ILE A 160 8.81 -3.46 -4.94
C ILE A 160 7.88 -4.32 -5.80
N SER A 161 7.19 -3.72 -6.78
CA SER A 161 6.28 -4.45 -7.67
C SER A 161 7.02 -5.49 -8.53
N GLU A 162 8.16 -5.13 -9.08
CA GLU A 162 9.01 -6.04 -9.88
C GLU A 162 9.53 -7.21 -9.03
N ASN A 163 10.01 -6.95 -7.83
CA ASN A 163 10.49 -7.97 -6.89
C ASN A 163 9.37 -8.93 -6.47
N CYS A 164 8.17 -8.42 -6.18
CA CYS A 164 6.99 -9.25 -5.88
C CYS A 164 6.62 -10.13 -7.07
N THR A 165 6.62 -9.58 -8.29
CA THR A 165 6.32 -10.29 -9.53
C THR A 165 7.36 -11.38 -9.81
N TRP A 166 8.64 -11.07 -9.64
CA TRP A 166 9.72 -12.04 -9.78
C TRP A 166 9.61 -13.19 -8.79
N GLY A 167 9.39 -12.88 -7.50
CA GLY A 167 9.19 -13.90 -6.47
C GLY A 167 7.96 -14.78 -6.73
N GLN A 168 6.88 -14.21 -7.28
CA GLN A 168 5.70 -14.96 -7.67
C GLN A 168 5.99 -15.89 -8.87
N ARG A 169 6.69 -15.40 -9.90
CA ARG A 169 7.08 -16.20 -11.07
C ARG A 169 7.99 -17.36 -10.69
N LYS A 170 8.95 -17.12 -9.78
CA LYS A 170 9.84 -18.17 -9.27
C LYS A 170 9.03 -19.28 -8.57
N ARG A 171 8.08 -18.90 -7.68
CA ARG A 171 7.18 -19.89 -7.04
C ARG A 171 6.37 -20.68 -8.07
N PHE A 172 5.90 -20.03 -9.15
CA PHE A 172 5.19 -20.72 -10.22
C PHE A 172 6.08 -21.68 -10.99
N ALA A 173 7.32 -21.30 -11.29
CA ALA A 173 8.31 -22.18 -11.91
C ALA A 173 8.65 -23.39 -11.02
N ASP A 174 8.66 -23.20 -9.71
CA ASP A 174 8.83 -24.28 -8.71
C ASP A 174 7.55 -25.13 -8.52
N GLY A 175 6.49 -24.89 -9.28
CA GLY A 175 5.22 -25.62 -9.21
C GLY A 175 4.40 -25.38 -7.93
N LYS A 176 4.72 -24.35 -7.14
CA LYS A 176 4.00 -24.03 -5.89
C LYS A 176 2.64 -23.42 -6.20
N VAL A 177 1.58 -24.19 -5.93
CA VAL A 177 0.20 -23.79 -6.16
C VAL A 177 -0.33 -23.08 -4.90
N THR A 178 -0.93 -21.92 -5.10
CA THR A 178 -1.63 -21.17 -4.03
C THR A 178 -3.04 -20.83 -4.51
N VAL A 179 -4.04 -21.08 -3.64
CA VAL A 179 -5.46 -20.78 -3.90
C VAL A 179 -6.06 -19.98 -2.75
N PRO A 180 -7.08 -19.17 -3.01
CA PRO A 180 -7.87 -18.53 -1.96
C PRO A 180 -8.83 -19.56 -1.32
N PHE A 181 -8.38 -20.31 -0.33
CA PHE A 181 -9.13 -21.40 0.31
C PHE A 181 -10.55 -21.03 0.75
N ASN A 182 -10.76 -19.80 1.23
CA ASN A 182 -12.06 -19.33 1.69
C ASN A 182 -13.20 -19.39 0.64
N ARG A 183 -12.85 -19.54 -0.65
CA ARG A 183 -13.83 -19.59 -1.75
C ARG A 183 -13.56 -20.74 -2.72
N PHE A 184 -12.73 -21.68 -2.32
CA PHE A 184 -12.35 -22.81 -3.15
C PHE A 184 -12.99 -24.10 -2.62
N LEU A 185 -14.15 -24.44 -3.17
CA LEU A 185 -14.95 -25.60 -2.74
C LEU A 185 -14.20 -26.91 -2.98
N GLY A 186 -14.26 -27.82 -2.03
CA GLY A 186 -13.73 -29.17 -2.14
C GLY A 186 -12.31 -29.37 -1.63
N TYR A 187 -11.62 -28.30 -1.27
CA TYR A 187 -10.26 -28.37 -0.74
C TYR A 187 -10.07 -27.47 0.48
N ASP A 188 -9.39 -27.99 1.47
CA ASP A 188 -8.89 -27.27 2.63
C ASP A 188 -7.38 -27.05 2.51
N ARG A 189 -6.85 -26.19 3.39
CA ARG A 189 -5.41 -25.94 3.48
C ARG A 189 -4.76 -26.97 4.39
N GLY A 190 -3.86 -27.79 3.84
CA GLY A 190 -3.02 -28.69 4.62
C GLY A 190 -1.99 -27.97 5.50
N GLU A 191 -1.36 -28.69 6.42
CA GLU A 191 -0.32 -28.17 7.32
C GLU A 191 0.90 -27.63 6.54
N ASP A 192 1.22 -28.24 5.42
CA ASP A 192 2.28 -27.82 4.48
C ASP A 192 1.85 -26.70 3.52
N GLY A 193 0.60 -26.24 3.63
CA GLY A 193 0.01 -25.20 2.77
C GLY A 193 -0.50 -25.69 1.43
N ASN A 194 -0.44 -27.00 1.15
CA ASN A 194 -0.96 -27.64 -0.07
C ASN A 194 -2.48 -27.85 0.03
N LEU A 195 -3.08 -28.23 -1.14
CA LEU A 195 -4.49 -28.55 -1.22
C LEU A 195 -4.75 -29.98 -0.69
N VAL A 196 -5.62 -30.08 0.30
CA VAL A 196 -6.10 -31.35 0.87
C VAL A 196 -7.59 -31.47 0.58
N VAL A 197 -8.05 -32.65 0.13
CA VAL A 197 -9.46 -32.87 -0.20
C VAL A 197 -10.33 -32.81 1.05
N ASN A 198 -11.34 -31.94 1.03
CA ASN A 198 -12.42 -31.92 2.02
C ASN A 198 -13.50 -32.93 1.60
N PRO A 199 -13.70 -34.05 2.33
CA PRO A 199 -14.59 -35.13 1.92
C PRO A 199 -16.03 -34.69 1.68
N GLU A 200 -16.57 -33.82 2.54
CA GLU A 200 -17.96 -33.37 2.43
C GLU A 200 -18.18 -32.44 1.25
N GLN A 201 -17.27 -31.47 1.09
CA GLN A 201 -17.33 -30.55 -0.05
C GLN A 201 -17.04 -31.26 -1.38
N ALA A 202 -16.16 -32.26 -1.36
CA ALA A 202 -15.87 -33.07 -2.55
C ALA A 202 -17.06 -33.84 -3.06
N LYS A 203 -17.98 -34.32 -2.16
CA LYS A 203 -19.24 -34.93 -2.57
C LYS A 203 -20.11 -33.97 -3.39
N LEU A 204 -20.19 -32.71 -2.97
CA LEU A 204 -20.91 -31.67 -3.69
C LEU A 204 -20.28 -31.38 -5.07
N VAL A 205 -18.97 -31.29 -5.14
CA VAL A 205 -18.25 -31.10 -6.41
C VAL A 205 -18.54 -32.27 -7.35
N ARG A 206 -18.41 -33.51 -6.90
CA ARG A 206 -18.74 -34.72 -7.70
C ARG A 206 -20.18 -34.72 -8.18
N ARG A 207 -21.09 -34.28 -7.33
CA ARG A 207 -22.52 -34.14 -7.69
C ARG A 207 -22.74 -33.12 -8.80
N ILE A 208 -22.09 -31.95 -8.73
CA ILE A 208 -22.18 -30.92 -9.78
C ILE A 208 -21.70 -31.48 -11.11
N TYR A 209 -20.54 -32.14 -11.12
CA TYR A 209 -20.01 -32.80 -12.34
C TYR A 209 -20.97 -33.92 -12.83
N GLY A 210 -21.53 -34.76 -11.94
CA GLY A 210 -22.51 -35.79 -12.28
C GLY A 210 -23.72 -35.22 -12.98
N MET A 211 -24.34 -34.18 -12.43
CA MET A 211 -25.50 -33.52 -13.04
C MET A 211 -25.13 -32.92 -14.41
N PHE A 212 -23.97 -32.32 -14.56
CA PHE A 212 -23.54 -31.78 -15.84
C PHE A 212 -23.34 -32.87 -16.90
N LEU A 213 -22.72 -33.99 -16.53
CA LEU A 213 -22.50 -35.13 -17.42
C LEU A 213 -23.79 -35.84 -17.88
N THR A 214 -24.87 -35.74 -17.08
CA THR A 214 -26.19 -36.22 -17.47
C THR A 214 -26.99 -35.19 -18.30
N GLY A 215 -26.36 -34.07 -18.72
CA GLY A 215 -26.96 -33.09 -19.61
C GLY A 215 -27.68 -31.95 -18.91
N VAL A 216 -27.62 -31.85 -17.57
CA VAL A 216 -28.27 -30.75 -16.84
C VAL A 216 -27.50 -29.46 -17.05
N SER A 217 -28.17 -28.39 -17.46
CA SER A 217 -27.55 -27.11 -17.72
C SER A 217 -26.97 -26.46 -16.45
N PRO A 218 -25.87 -25.65 -16.54
CA PRO A 218 -25.33 -24.94 -15.38
C PRO A 218 -26.34 -24.03 -14.67
N ILE A 219 -27.33 -23.49 -15.38
CA ILE A 219 -28.43 -22.69 -14.81
C ILE A 219 -29.33 -23.55 -13.96
N SER A 220 -29.72 -24.73 -14.47
CA SER A 220 -30.56 -25.66 -13.75
C SER A 220 -29.86 -26.24 -12.52
N ILE A 221 -28.57 -26.59 -12.62
CA ILE A 221 -27.74 -27.01 -11.48
C ILE A 221 -27.75 -25.92 -10.38
N ALA A 222 -27.51 -24.65 -10.75
CA ALA A 222 -27.50 -23.55 -9.81
C ALA A 222 -28.86 -23.38 -9.10
N ARG A 223 -29.97 -23.52 -9.83
CA ARG A 223 -31.33 -23.46 -9.25
C ARG A 223 -31.58 -24.61 -8.28
N THR A 224 -31.21 -25.82 -8.64
CA THR A 224 -31.38 -27.02 -7.78
C THR A 224 -30.60 -26.84 -6.46
N LEU A 225 -29.33 -26.44 -6.51
CA LEU A 225 -28.54 -26.24 -5.30
C LEU A 225 -29.08 -25.10 -4.42
N THR A 226 -29.62 -24.05 -5.04
CA THR A 226 -30.29 -22.96 -4.32
C THR A 226 -31.56 -23.40 -3.65
N SER A 227 -32.41 -24.18 -4.34
CA SER A 227 -33.66 -24.69 -3.77
C SER A 227 -33.45 -25.68 -2.63
N GLU A 228 -32.34 -26.37 -2.60
CA GLU A 228 -31.90 -27.27 -1.53
C GLU A 228 -31.27 -26.55 -0.34
N GLY A 229 -31.13 -25.23 -0.39
CA GLY A 229 -30.50 -24.42 0.68
C GLY A 229 -29.04 -24.66 0.86
N ILE A 230 -28.32 -25.20 -0.16
CA ILE A 230 -26.86 -25.44 -0.07
C ILE A 230 -26.13 -24.12 -0.29
N PRO A 231 -25.27 -23.67 0.66
CA PRO A 231 -24.55 -22.42 0.51
C PRO A 231 -23.52 -22.48 -0.64
N SER A 232 -23.39 -21.38 -1.37
CA SER A 232 -22.37 -21.26 -2.44
C SER A 232 -20.94 -21.11 -1.86
N PRO A 233 -19.87 -21.32 -2.64
CA PRO A 233 -18.49 -21.20 -2.16
C PRO A 233 -18.13 -19.84 -1.56
N GLY A 234 -18.92 -18.81 -1.81
CA GLY A 234 -18.80 -17.48 -1.24
C GLY A 234 -19.67 -17.23 0.00
N GLY A 235 -20.31 -18.28 0.56
CA GLY A 235 -21.20 -18.18 1.72
C GLY A 235 -22.54 -17.51 1.44
N LYS A 236 -22.98 -17.43 0.16
CA LYS A 236 -24.27 -16.87 -0.21
C LYS A 236 -25.31 -17.96 -0.35
N ASP A 237 -26.57 -17.65 -0.04
CA ASP A 237 -27.71 -18.60 -0.08
C ASP A 237 -28.16 -18.97 -1.50
N HIS A 238 -27.58 -18.31 -2.52
CA HIS A 238 -27.93 -18.60 -3.91
C HIS A 238 -26.68 -18.90 -4.76
N TRP A 239 -26.89 -19.84 -5.70
CA TRP A 239 -25.90 -20.19 -6.71
C TRP A 239 -26.17 -19.46 -8.01
N ASN A 240 -25.09 -19.05 -8.70
CA ASN A 240 -25.13 -18.49 -10.04
C ASN A 240 -24.59 -19.50 -11.06
N ALA A 241 -25.09 -19.46 -12.28
CA ALA A 241 -24.55 -20.28 -13.37
C ALA A 241 -23.03 -20.05 -13.61
N SER A 242 -22.53 -18.85 -13.33
CA SER A 242 -21.10 -18.53 -13.39
C SER A 242 -20.28 -19.31 -12.37
N ASN A 243 -20.80 -19.52 -11.15
CA ASN A 243 -20.14 -20.32 -10.13
C ASN A 243 -20.00 -21.77 -10.59
N ILE A 244 -21.09 -22.35 -11.14
CA ILE A 244 -21.10 -23.70 -11.67
C ILE A 244 -20.10 -23.83 -12.84
N ARG A 245 -20.12 -22.90 -13.80
CA ARG A 245 -19.14 -22.91 -14.91
C ARG A 245 -17.71 -22.80 -14.42
N SER A 246 -17.46 -21.96 -13.41
CA SER A 246 -16.13 -21.81 -12.83
C SER A 246 -15.64 -23.12 -12.19
N ILE A 247 -16.52 -23.89 -11.54
CA ILE A 247 -16.18 -25.20 -10.98
C ILE A 247 -15.91 -26.20 -12.10
N LEU A 248 -16.79 -26.31 -13.09
CA LEU A 248 -16.69 -27.28 -14.20
C LEU A 248 -15.44 -27.05 -15.09
N THR A 249 -14.98 -25.80 -15.21
CA THR A 249 -13.82 -25.45 -16.05
C THR A 249 -12.50 -25.34 -15.29
N ASN A 250 -12.50 -25.59 -13.98
CA ASN A 250 -11.30 -25.45 -13.16
C ASN A 250 -10.48 -26.76 -13.17
N GLU A 251 -9.29 -26.70 -13.78
CA GLU A 251 -8.37 -27.83 -13.88
C GLU A 251 -7.91 -28.38 -12.53
N LYS A 252 -8.04 -27.61 -11.44
CA LYS A 252 -7.62 -28.07 -10.11
C LYS A 252 -8.43 -29.24 -9.60
N TYR A 253 -9.70 -29.36 -10.00
CA TYR A 253 -10.53 -30.51 -9.59
C TYR A 253 -10.05 -31.85 -10.15
N LYS A 254 -9.26 -31.86 -11.23
CA LYS A 254 -8.61 -33.07 -11.76
C LYS A 254 -7.17 -33.28 -11.27
N GLY A 255 -6.71 -32.49 -10.31
CA GLY A 255 -5.37 -32.61 -9.70
C GLY A 255 -4.28 -31.75 -10.35
N ASP A 256 -4.57 -31.06 -11.45
CA ASP A 256 -3.60 -30.20 -12.15
C ASP A 256 -3.76 -28.74 -11.73
N ALA A 257 -2.79 -27.89 -12.06
CA ALA A 257 -2.90 -26.45 -11.83
C ALA A 257 -2.28 -25.65 -12.98
N LEU A 258 -3.06 -24.71 -13.53
CA LEU A 258 -2.54 -23.69 -14.45
C LEU A 258 -2.29 -22.41 -13.67
N LEU A 259 -1.04 -21.98 -13.63
CA LEU A 259 -0.57 -20.81 -12.91
C LEU A 259 -0.34 -19.66 -13.89
N GLN A 260 -0.38 -18.41 -13.37
CA GLN A 260 -0.20 -17.20 -14.15
C GLN A 260 -1.28 -16.95 -15.22
N LYS A 261 -2.53 -17.28 -14.88
CA LYS A 261 -3.71 -16.99 -15.73
C LYS A 261 -3.97 -15.49 -15.91
N THR A 262 -3.51 -14.67 -14.97
CA THR A 262 -3.63 -13.22 -15.01
C THR A 262 -2.31 -12.59 -14.60
N TYR A 263 -2.07 -11.35 -15.04
CA TYR A 263 -0.92 -10.55 -14.63
C TYR A 263 -1.30 -9.08 -14.46
N THR A 264 -0.48 -8.35 -13.73
CA THR A 264 -0.65 -6.91 -13.54
C THR A 264 0.07 -6.19 -14.68
N VAL A 265 -0.66 -5.39 -15.45
CA VAL A 265 -0.13 -4.63 -16.60
C VAL A 265 0.58 -3.37 -16.14
N ASP A 266 0.02 -2.70 -15.14
CA ASP A 266 0.52 -1.45 -14.64
C ASP A 266 0.63 -1.49 -13.11
N PHE A 267 1.83 -1.19 -12.59
CA PHE A 267 2.13 -1.26 -11.17
C PHE A 267 1.49 -0.11 -10.37
N LEU A 268 1.19 1.02 -11.00
CA LEU A 268 0.56 2.17 -10.34
C LEU A 268 -0.95 1.94 -10.14
N THR A 269 -1.66 1.62 -11.22
CA THR A 269 -3.12 1.40 -11.18
C THR A 269 -3.51 0.00 -10.74
N LYS A 270 -2.54 -0.93 -10.63
CA LYS A 270 -2.73 -2.35 -10.32
C LYS A 270 -3.72 -3.05 -11.24
N LYS A 271 -3.87 -2.55 -12.47
CA LYS A 271 -4.76 -3.11 -13.48
C LYS A 271 -4.31 -4.51 -13.87
N LYS A 272 -5.21 -5.49 -13.70
CA LYS A 272 -4.99 -6.89 -14.09
C LYS A 272 -5.54 -7.17 -15.48
N LYS A 273 -4.85 -8.03 -16.23
CA LYS A 273 -5.27 -8.56 -17.52
C LYS A 273 -5.20 -10.09 -17.49
N ASN A 274 -6.08 -10.76 -18.23
CA ASN A 274 -5.93 -12.19 -18.51
C ASN A 274 -4.69 -12.40 -19.35
N ASN A 275 -3.94 -13.46 -19.06
CA ASN A 275 -2.79 -13.85 -19.83
C ASN A 275 -3.25 -14.70 -21.02
N GLU A 276 -3.17 -14.15 -22.20
CA GLU A 276 -3.54 -14.77 -23.48
C GLU A 276 -2.31 -15.28 -24.23
N GLY A 277 -1.15 -15.31 -23.57
CA GLY A 277 0.14 -15.73 -24.13
C GLY A 277 1.23 -14.66 -24.08
N GLU A 278 0.93 -13.47 -23.52
CA GLU A 278 1.90 -12.36 -23.43
C GLU A 278 3.05 -12.65 -22.49
N ILE A 279 2.79 -13.47 -21.47
CA ILE A 279 3.82 -13.91 -20.51
C ILE A 279 3.72 -15.42 -20.28
N PRO A 280 4.81 -16.10 -19.85
CA PRO A 280 4.80 -17.53 -19.61
C PRO A 280 3.71 -17.96 -18.64
N GLN A 281 3.02 -19.05 -18.95
CA GLN A 281 2.12 -19.77 -18.05
C GLN A 281 2.77 -21.08 -17.62
N TYR A 282 2.45 -21.53 -16.39
CA TYR A 282 3.03 -22.75 -15.84
C TYR A 282 1.93 -23.75 -15.57
N TYR A 283 2.02 -24.91 -16.22
CA TYR A 283 1.08 -26.00 -16.02
C TYR A 283 1.71 -27.09 -15.17
N VAL A 284 1.17 -27.27 -13.96
CA VAL A 284 1.63 -28.29 -13.00
C VAL A 284 0.68 -29.47 -13.07
N ARG A 285 1.20 -30.65 -13.42
CA ARG A 285 0.46 -31.91 -13.43
C ARG A 285 0.57 -32.57 -12.06
N ASP A 286 -0.50 -33.29 -11.67
CA ASP A 286 -0.57 -34.08 -10.45
C ASP A 286 -0.09 -33.28 -9.21
N SER A 287 -0.49 -32.00 -9.16
CA SER A 287 -0.08 -31.04 -8.14
C SER A 287 -0.68 -31.37 -6.76
N HIS A 288 -1.84 -32.03 -6.73
CA HIS A 288 -2.60 -32.39 -5.52
C HIS A 288 -3.58 -33.52 -5.83
N GLU A 289 -4.19 -34.08 -4.77
CA GLU A 289 -5.19 -35.14 -4.94
C GLU A 289 -6.41 -34.65 -5.75
N ALA A 290 -6.81 -35.44 -6.76
CA ALA A 290 -7.92 -35.10 -7.63
C ALA A 290 -9.28 -35.47 -7.00
N ILE A 291 -10.26 -34.56 -7.06
CA ILE A 291 -11.65 -34.85 -6.69
C ILE A 291 -12.37 -35.56 -7.85
N ILE A 292 -12.06 -35.19 -9.08
CA ILE A 292 -12.69 -35.69 -10.30
C ILE A 292 -11.65 -36.45 -11.12
N PRO A 293 -11.99 -37.66 -11.65
CA PRO A 293 -11.08 -38.39 -12.52
C PRO A 293 -10.57 -37.55 -13.71
N PRO A 294 -9.28 -37.63 -14.08
CA PRO A 294 -8.70 -36.78 -15.14
C PRO A 294 -9.41 -36.89 -16.50
N LYS A 295 -10.00 -38.04 -16.80
CA LYS A 295 -10.78 -38.25 -18.06
C LYS A 295 -12.02 -37.34 -18.12
N ILE A 296 -12.74 -37.21 -17.01
CA ILE A 296 -13.93 -36.38 -16.88
C ILE A 296 -13.54 -34.89 -16.88
N GLY A 297 -12.52 -34.54 -16.12
CA GLY A 297 -12.03 -33.15 -16.06
C GLY A 297 -11.49 -32.60 -17.40
N ARG A 298 -10.94 -33.48 -18.28
CA ARG A 298 -10.52 -33.10 -19.63
C ARG A 298 -11.70 -32.85 -20.58
N ALA A 299 -12.78 -33.60 -20.45
CA ALA A 299 -13.97 -33.42 -21.29
C ALA A 299 -14.64 -32.06 -21.02
N SER A 300 -14.76 -31.65 -19.75
CA SER A 300 -15.35 -30.37 -19.38
C SER A 300 -14.46 -29.15 -19.66
N CYS A 301 -13.11 -29.33 -19.74
CA CYS A 301 -12.17 -28.26 -20.12
C CYS A 301 -12.04 -28.05 -21.64
N ARG A 302 -12.43 -29.03 -22.47
CA ARG A 302 -12.28 -28.97 -23.93
C ARG A 302 -13.30 -28.06 -24.64
N GLU A 303 -14.38 -27.67 -24.01
CA GLU A 303 -15.32 -26.69 -24.59
C GLU A 303 -14.78 -25.24 -24.62
N ARG A 304 -13.51 -25.05 -24.41
CA ARG A 304 -12.82 -23.73 -24.46
C ARG A 304 -11.76 -23.64 -25.56
N VAL A 305 -11.86 -24.42 -26.63
CA VAL A 305 -11.04 -24.19 -27.83
C VAL A 305 -11.94 -23.84 -28.99
#